data_34524fc39c3e4edb83cf42c8b50258eb
#
_entry.id   34524fc39c3e4edb83cf42c8b50258eb
#
_cell.length_a   1.000
_cell.length_b   1.000
_cell.length_c   1.000
_cell.angle_alpha   90.00
_cell.angle_beta   90.00
_cell.angle_gamma   90.00
#
_symmetry.space_group_name_H-M   'P 1'
#
loop_
_entity.id
_entity.type
_entity.pdbx_description
1 polymer ?
#
loop_
_entity_poly.entity_id
_entity_poly.type
_entity_poly.pdbx_seq_one_letter_code
_entity_poly.pdbx_strand_id
1 'polypeptide(L)'
;YGAAAITGGKAIVENVHMDNTQGDKKFLKVLEQLGCKVTDTAKGICVEGPEHGNIHGIDIDMNDFSDQTMTLAAMAPYADAPVHISHIGHIRLQESDRIHAIVTELRRAGIRCEEEEDALTIYPGVPHAAVIKTYEDHRMAMAFSLLGLRTDGIIIDDPLCCKKTFE
;
A
#
# COMPACT_ATOMS: atom_id res chain seq x y z
N TYR A 1 8.65 3.97 -0.34
CA TYR A 1 8.12 4.55 -1.59
C TYR A 1 6.66 4.98 -1.46
N GLY A 2 5.78 4.15 -0.86
CA GLY A 2 4.37 4.50 -0.67
C GLY A 2 4.15 5.84 0.04
N ALA A 3 4.94 6.12 1.07
CA ALA A 3 4.90 7.40 1.76
C ALA A 3 5.17 8.59 0.82
N ALA A 4 6.22 8.49 -0.01
CA ALA A 4 6.52 9.53 -1.00
C ALA A 4 5.37 9.70 -2.01
N ALA A 5 4.80 8.58 -2.48
CA ALA A 5 3.71 8.61 -3.44
C ALA A 5 2.49 9.40 -2.94
N ILE A 6 2.00 9.09 -1.73
CA ILE A 6 0.76 9.70 -1.22
C ILE A 6 0.94 11.07 -0.57
N THR A 7 2.19 11.50 -0.31
CA THR A 7 2.47 12.84 0.26
C THR A 7 2.95 13.85 -0.76
N GLY A 8 3.21 13.41 -2.01
CA GLY A 8 3.88 14.26 -3.01
C GLY A 8 5.35 14.53 -2.67
N GLY A 9 5.91 13.71 -1.80
CA GLY A 9 7.29 13.82 -1.34
C GLY A 9 8.27 13.05 -2.22
N LYS A 10 9.51 12.94 -1.73
CA LYS A 10 10.59 12.23 -2.38
C LYS A 10 11.27 11.28 -1.39
N ALA A 11 11.51 10.04 -1.81
CA ALA A 11 12.24 9.05 -1.03
C ALA A 11 13.28 8.34 -1.88
N ILE A 12 14.46 8.08 -1.29
CA ILE A 12 15.51 7.26 -1.90
C ILE A 12 15.70 6.05 -0.98
N VAL A 13 15.65 4.85 -1.56
CA VAL A 13 16.08 3.63 -0.86
C VAL A 13 17.46 3.29 -1.36
N GLU A 14 18.44 3.47 -0.47
CA GLU A 14 19.84 3.28 -0.79
C GLU A 14 20.20 1.81 -1.04
N ASN A 15 21.15 1.57 -1.91
CA ASN A 15 21.64 0.24 -2.27
C ASN A 15 20.60 -0.69 -2.92
N VAL A 16 19.49 -0.15 -3.38
CA VAL A 16 18.49 -0.86 -4.20
C VAL A 16 18.54 -0.28 -5.62
N HIS A 17 18.75 -1.14 -6.62
CA HIS A 17 18.88 -0.76 -8.03
C HIS A 17 17.99 -1.61 -8.91
N MET A 18 17.69 -1.15 -10.14
CA MET A 18 16.80 -1.82 -11.09
C MET A 18 17.30 -3.21 -11.54
N ASP A 19 18.57 -3.49 -11.46
CA ASP A 19 19.21 -4.76 -11.81
C ASP A 19 19.14 -5.84 -10.71
N ASN A 20 18.76 -5.49 -9.49
CA ASN A 20 18.59 -6.44 -8.40
C ASN A 20 17.48 -7.48 -8.70
N THR A 21 17.60 -8.71 -8.23
CA THR A 21 16.71 -9.85 -8.55
C THR A 21 15.44 -9.94 -7.69
N GLN A 22 15.17 -8.99 -6.80
CA GLN A 22 14.01 -9.04 -5.90
C GLN A 22 12.68 -8.79 -6.62
N GLY A 23 11.65 -9.60 -6.31
CA GLY A 23 10.34 -9.54 -6.94
C GLY A 23 9.58 -8.23 -6.74
N ASP A 24 9.86 -7.52 -5.65
CA ASP A 24 9.21 -6.25 -5.28
C ASP A 24 9.45 -5.09 -6.28
N LYS A 25 10.36 -5.25 -7.23
CA LYS A 25 10.58 -4.29 -8.33
C LYS A 25 9.35 -4.10 -9.22
N LYS A 26 8.47 -5.11 -9.32
CA LYS A 26 7.23 -4.97 -10.07
C LYS A 26 6.37 -3.84 -9.49
N PHE A 27 6.46 -3.60 -8.19
CA PHE A 27 5.76 -2.51 -7.54
C PHE A 27 6.26 -1.11 -7.96
N LEU A 28 7.51 -0.97 -8.39
CA LEU A 28 8.01 0.29 -8.94
C LEU A 28 7.27 0.69 -10.22
N LYS A 29 6.92 -0.28 -11.08
CA LYS A 29 6.09 -0.03 -12.26
C LYS A 29 4.66 0.38 -11.90
N VAL A 30 4.13 -0.17 -10.80
CA VAL A 30 2.84 0.27 -10.26
C VAL A 30 2.93 1.73 -9.83
N LEU A 31 3.97 2.13 -9.12
CA LEU A 31 4.17 3.52 -8.71
C LEU A 31 4.25 4.47 -9.91
N GLU A 32 4.90 4.08 -11.01
CA GLU A 32 4.91 4.87 -12.25
C GLU A 32 3.50 5.02 -12.84
N GLN A 33 2.69 3.95 -12.86
CA GLN A 33 1.31 3.99 -13.32
C GLN A 33 0.41 4.84 -12.40
N LEU A 34 0.72 4.89 -11.10
CA LEU A 34 0.06 5.77 -10.14
C LEU A 34 0.48 7.25 -10.28
N GLY A 35 1.36 7.58 -11.21
CA GLY A 35 1.81 8.94 -11.48
C GLY A 35 3.10 9.35 -10.75
N CYS A 36 3.80 8.43 -10.09
CA CYS A 36 5.08 8.71 -9.48
C CYS A 36 6.20 8.74 -10.53
N LYS A 37 7.22 9.53 -10.28
CA LYS A 37 8.47 9.47 -11.03
C LYS A 37 9.46 8.54 -10.32
N VAL A 38 9.87 7.47 -11.01
CA VAL A 38 10.84 6.50 -10.51
C VAL A 38 12.16 6.68 -11.25
N THR A 39 13.27 6.79 -10.53
CA THR A 39 14.60 7.02 -11.10
C THR A 39 15.63 6.16 -10.38
N ASP A 40 16.39 5.37 -11.12
CA ASP A 40 17.57 4.70 -10.55
C ASP A 40 18.74 5.69 -10.51
N THR A 41 19.25 5.96 -9.33
CA THR A 41 20.34 6.91 -9.07
C THR A 41 21.59 6.17 -8.59
N ALA A 42 22.73 6.86 -8.57
CA ALA A 42 23.97 6.28 -8.03
C ALA A 42 23.86 5.83 -6.55
N LYS A 43 22.88 6.34 -5.80
CA LYS A 43 22.65 5.96 -4.39
C LYS A 43 21.61 4.84 -4.23
N GLY A 44 20.74 4.66 -5.22
CA GLY A 44 19.63 3.71 -5.18
C GLY A 44 18.38 4.29 -5.86
N ILE A 45 17.27 3.57 -5.75
CA ILE A 45 16.02 3.96 -6.40
C ILE A 45 15.37 5.13 -5.65
N CYS A 46 15.12 6.18 -6.42
CA CYS A 46 14.39 7.36 -6.00
C CYS A 46 12.96 7.32 -6.54
N VAL A 47 11.97 7.56 -5.66
CA VAL A 47 10.57 7.75 -6.02
C VAL A 47 10.15 9.16 -5.59
N GLU A 48 9.60 9.91 -6.55
CA GLU A 48 8.97 11.22 -6.32
C GLU A 48 7.47 11.06 -6.55
N GLY A 49 6.65 11.38 -5.54
CA GLY A 49 5.20 11.32 -5.62
C GLY A 49 4.63 12.41 -6.55
N PRO A 50 3.41 12.21 -7.09
CA PRO A 50 2.73 13.25 -7.86
C PRO A 50 2.39 14.44 -6.95
N GLU A 51 2.10 15.57 -7.59
CA GLU A 51 1.77 16.81 -6.88
C GLU A 51 0.62 16.59 -5.89
N HIS A 52 0.82 17.05 -4.64
CA HIS A 52 -0.11 16.85 -3.52
C HIS A 52 -0.41 15.38 -3.17
N GLY A 53 0.35 14.41 -3.70
CA GLY A 53 0.12 13.00 -3.45
C GLY A 53 -1.17 12.46 -4.10
N ASN A 54 -1.67 13.11 -5.14
CA ASN A 54 -2.86 12.69 -5.88
C ASN A 54 -2.46 11.61 -6.91
N ILE A 55 -2.49 10.37 -6.49
CA ILE A 55 -2.16 9.23 -7.34
C ILE A 55 -3.31 8.87 -8.28
N HIS A 56 -3.02 8.14 -9.35
CA HIS A 56 -4.05 7.67 -10.30
C HIS A 56 -4.70 6.38 -9.81
N GLY A 57 -5.98 6.16 -10.19
CA GLY A 57 -6.62 4.86 -10.08
C GLY A 57 -5.98 3.85 -11.04
N ILE A 58 -6.09 2.57 -10.72
CA ILE A 58 -5.49 1.50 -11.50
C ILE A 58 -6.31 0.21 -11.40
N ASP A 59 -6.32 -0.56 -12.47
CA ASP A 59 -6.76 -1.96 -12.50
C ASP A 59 -5.52 -2.84 -12.72
N ILE A 60 -5.22 -3.72 -11.75
CA ILE A 60 -3.94 -4.41 -11.72
C ILE A 60 -4.04 -5.85 -11.21
N ASP A 61 -3.38 -6.76 -11.93
CA ASP A 61 -3.09 -8.11 -11.49
C ASP A 61 -1.83 -8.12 -10.60
N MET A 62 -1.99 -8.52 -9.34
CA MET A 62 -0.88 -8.58 -8.37
C MET A 62 -0.48 -10.01 -7.99
N ASN A 63 -0.85 -11.02 -8.77
CA ASN A 63 -0.52 -12.41 -8.46
C ASN A 63 0.97 -12.65 -8.16
N ASP A 64 1.85 -12.06 -8.95
CA ASP A 64 3.30 -12.28 -8.86
C ASP A 64 4.03 -11.46 -7.77
N PHE A 65 3.35 -10.48 -7.15
CA PHE A 65 3.90 -9.60 -6.11
C PHE A 65 2.84 -9.17 -5.09
N SER A 66 1.99 -10.11 -4.74
CA SER A 66 0.80 -9.93 -3.89
C SER A 66 1.13 -9.43 -2.48
N ASP A 67 2.35 -9.57 -2.01
CA ASP A 67 2.83 -9.02 -0.74
C ASP A 67 2.74 -7.49 -0.68
N GLN A 68 2.66 -6.81 -1.82
CA GLN A 68 2.49 -5.36 -1.90
C GLN A 68 1.02 -4.92 -1.96
N THR A 69 0.07 -5.87 -1.93
CA THR A 69 -1.38 -5.57 -1.95
C THR A 69 -1.78 -4.64 -0.80
N MET A 70 -1.31 -4.91 0.43
CA MET A 70 -1.63 -4.06 1.59
C MET A 70 -1.12 -2.63 1.42
N THR A 71 0.08 -2.47 0.83
CA THR A 71 0.66 -1.15 0.56
C THR A 71 -0.17 -0.38 -0.46
N LEU A 72 -0.52 -1.01 -1.60
CA LEU A 72 -1.35 -0.38 -2.63
C LEU A 72 -2.74 -0.05 -2.09
N ALA A 73 -3.34 -0.96 -1.31
CA ALA A 73 -4.65 -0.76 -0.71
C ALA A 73 -4.69 0.43 0.26
N ALA A 74 -3.64 0.61 1.08
CA ALA A 74 -3.54 1.76 1.99
C ALA A 74 -3.32 3.10 1.24
N MET A 75 -2.76 3.06 0.03
CA MET A 75 -2.58 4.23 -0.82
C MET A 75 -3.85 4.58 -1.62
N ALA A 76 -4.67 3.59 -1.95
CA ALA A 76 -5.82 3.70 -2.84
C ALA A 76 -6.86 4.78 -2.47
N PRO A 77 -7.14 5.10 -1.19
CA PRO A 77 -8.04 6.19 -0.83
C PRO A 77 -7.67 7.55 -1.44
N TYR A 78 -6.39 7.77 -1.72
CA TYR A 78 -5.85 9.02 -2.25
C TYR A 78 -5.76 9.06 -3.78
N ALA A 79 -6.34 8.06 -4.46
CA ALA A 79 -6.38 8.00 -5.91
C ALA A 79 -7.49 8.91 -6.49
N ASP A 80 -7.36 9.27 -7.77
CA ASP A 80 -8.36 10.05 -8.52
C ASP A 80 -9.50 9.18 -9.08
N ALA A 81 -9.32 7.84 -9.10
CA ALA A 81 -10.29 6.85 -9.57
C ALA A 81 -10.17 5.55 -8.76
N PRO A 82 -11.11 4.62 -8.86
CA PRO A 82 -11.04 3.33 -8.15
C PRO A 82 -9.74 2.58 -8.43
N VAL A 83 -9.25 1.87 -7.42
CA VAL A 83 -8.14 0.92 -7.50
C VAL A 83 -8.70 -0.48 -7.39
N HIS A 84 -8.58 -1.24 -8.47
CA HIS A 84 -8.99 -2.65 -8.52
C HIS A 84 -7.74 -3.53 -8.52
N ILE A 85 -7.69 -4.51 -7.59
CA ILE A 85 -6.57 -5.44 -7.43
C ILE A 85 -7.10 -6.85 -7.57
N SER A 86 -6.58 -7.62 -8.53
CA SER A 86 -7.05 -8.96 -8.86
C SER A 86 -5.97 -10.03 -8.73
N HIS A 87 -6.40 -11.31 -8.79
CA HIS A 87 -5.57 -12.53 -8.69
C HIS A 87 -4.77 -12.61 -7.39
N ILE A 88 -5.40 -12.22 -6.29
CA ILE A 88 -4.78 -12.17 -4.95
C ILE A 88 -5.44 -13.14 -3.94
N GLY A 89 -6.32 -14.04 -4.36
CA GLY A 89 -7.06 -14.95 -3.46
C GLY A 89 -6.17 -15.77 -2.53
N HIS A 90 -4.96 -16.11 -2.97
CA HIS A 90 -4.00 -16.86 -2.18
C HIS A 90 -3.52 -16.11 -0.92
N ILE A 91 -3.61 -14.75 -0.87
CA ILE A 91 -3.19 -14.02 0.34
C ILE A 91 -4.20 -14.15 1.51
N ARG A 92 -5.37 -14.76 1.28
CA ARG A 92 -6.30 -15.12 2.35
C ARG A 92 -5.77 -16.21 3.28
N LEU A 93 -4.83 -17.01 2.79
CA LEU A 93 -4.24 -18.16 3.49
C LEU A 93 -2.83 -17.89 4.03
N GLN A 94 -2.44 -16.62 4.12
CA GLN A 94 -1.13 -16.22 4.64
C GLN A 94 -1.20 -15.94 6.16
N GLU A 95 -0.48 -14.95 6.69
CA GLU A 95 -0.46 -14.63 8.13
C GLU A 95 -1.86 -14.27 8.66
N SER A 96 -2.70 -13.72 7.81
CA SER A 96 -4.11 -13.41 8.06
C SER A 96 -4.92 -13.61 6.77
N ASP A 97 -6.25 -13.57 6.84
CA ASP A 97 -7.06 -13.32 5.64
C ASP A 97 -6.86 -11.85 5.25
N ARG A 98 -5.81 -11.59 4.46
CA ARG A 98 -5.36 -10.24 4.11
C ARG A 98 -6.41 -9.45 3.33
N ILE A 99 -7.16 -10.09 2.43
CA ILE A 99 -8.23 -9.39 1.69
C ILE A 99 -9.29 -8.89 2.65
N HIS A 100 -9.78 -9.77 3.52
CA HIS A 100 -10.79 -9.43 4.51
C HIS A 100 -10.28 -8.36 5.50
N ALA A 101 -9.05 -8.49 5.97
CA ALA A 101 -8.41 -7.51 6.86
C ALA A 101 -8.32 -6.13 6.22
N ILE A 102 -7.83 -6.03 4.97
CA ILE A 102 -7.73 -4.78 4.22
C ILE A 102 -9.10 -4.11 4.13
N VAL A 103 -10.10 -4.83 3.65
CA VAL A 103 -11.45 -4.28 3.44
C VAL A 103 -12.08 -3.84 4.77
N THR A 104 -11.91 -4.64 5.83
CA THR A 104 -12.44 -4.32 7.15
C THR A 104 -11.83 -3.04 7.70
N GLU A 105 -10.50 -2.90 7.63
CA GLU A 105 -9.83 -1.74 8.21
C GLU A 105 -9.99 -0.47 7.37
N LEU A 106 -10.05 -0.56 6.04
CA LEU A 106 -10.40 0.58 5.20
C LEU A 106 -11.83 1.06 5.45
N ARG A 107 -12.79 0.14 5.57
CA ARG A 107 -14.18 0.49 5.95
C ARG A 107 -14.25 1.12 7.34
N ARG A 108 -13.44 0.63 8.30
CA ARG A 108 -13.30 1.24 9.64
C ARG A 108 -12.81 2.68 9.57
N ALA A 109 -11.92 3.00 8.62
CA ALA A 109 -11.47 4.36 8.34
C ALA A 109 -12.43 5.17 7.43
N GLY A 110 -13.62 4.64 7.10
CA GLY A 110 -14.64 5.34 6.32
C GLY A 110 -14.48 5.21 4.80
N ILE A 111 -13.64 4.33 4.31
CA ILE A 111 -13.40 4.13 2.87
C ILE A 111 -14.32 3.04 2.32
N ARG A 112 -14.96 3.35 1.19
CA ARG A 112 -15.78 2.38 0.46
C ARG A 112 -14.87 1.35 -0.21
N CYS A 113 -15.14 0.06 0.05
CA CYS A 113 -14.44 -1.06 -0.56
C CYS A 113 -15.43 -2.17 -0.93
N GLU A 114 -15.13 -2.89 -2.00
CA GLU A 114 -15.81 -4.11 -2.41
C GLU A 114 -14.83 -5.27 -2.28
N GLU A 115 -15.28 -6.35 -1.64
CA GLU A 115 -14.52 -7.57 -1.41
C GLU A 115 -15.02 -8.66 -2.33
N GLU A 116 -14.12 -9.31 -3.05
CA GLU A 116 -14.38 -10.47 -3.88
C GLU A 116 -13.53 -11.66 -3.41
N GLU A 117 -13.77 -12.87 -3.92
CA GLU A 117 -13.02 -14.06 -3.51
C GLU A 117 -11.51 -13.92 -3.81
N ASP A 118 -11.17 -13.39 -4.99
CA ASP A 118 -9.82 -13.29 -5.54
C ASP A 118 -9.40 -11.85 -5.89
N ALA A 119 -10.19 -10.86 -5.46
CA ALA A 119 -9.97 -9.46 -5.80
C ALA A 119 -10.54 -8.52 -4.74
N LEU A 120 -10.18 -7.25 -4.84
CA LEU A 120 -10.82 -6.18 -4.10
C LEU A 120 -10.83 -4.88 -4.89
N THR A 121 -11.85 -4.06 -4.69
CA THR A 121 -11.94 -2.70 -5.25
C THR A 121 -12.03 -1.68 -4.14
N ILE A 122 -11.18 -0.66 -4.21
CA ILE A 122 -11.14 0.45 -3.26
C ILE A 122 -11.48 1.73 -3.98
N TYR A 123 -12.45 2.47 -3.44
CA TYR A 123 -12.89 3.73 -4.02
C TYR A 123 -12.17 4.91 -3.36
N PRO A 124 -11.88 5.98 -4.12
CA PRO A 124 -11.34 7.22 -3.56
C PRO A 124 -12.18 7.75 -2.41
N GLY A 125 -11.52 8.32 -1.41
CA GLY A 125 -12.21 8.92 -0.27
C GLY A 125 -11.23 9.57 0.70
N VAL A 126 -11.77 10.25 1.71
CA VAL A 126 -10.99 10.84 2.78
C VAL A 126 -11.11 9.96 4.00
N PRO A 127 -10.04 9.24 4.40
CA PRO A 127 -10.07 8.46 5.62
C PRO A 127 -10.32 9.35 6.85
N HIS A 128 -10.95 8.81 7.88
CA HIS A 128 -11.10 9.47 9.17
C HIS A 128 -10.33 8.72 10.27
N ALA A 129 -10.22 9.33 11.45
CA ALA A 129 -9.60 8.75 12.63
C ALA A 129 -10.13 7.33 12.91
N ALA A 130 -9.24 6.38 13.10
CA ALA A 130 -9.59 4.98 13.36
C ALA A 130 -8.46 4.24 14.09
N VAL A 131 -8.85 3.23 14.87
CA VAL A 131 -7.91 2.25 15.43
C VAL A 131 -7.85 1.07 14.48
N ILE A 132 -6.72 0.90 13.81
CA ILE A 132 -6.46 -0.13 12.80
C ILE A 132 -5.97 -1.40 13.49
N LYS A 133 -6.66 -2.50 13.31
CA LYS A 133 -6.22 -3.82 13.77
C LYS A 133 -5.18 -4.40 12.82
N THR A 134 -4.15 -5.00 13.38
CA THR A 134 -3.03 -5.54 12.59
C THR A 134 -3.17 -7.02 12.26
N TYR A 135 -4.04 -7.74 12.96
CA TYR A 135 -4.24 -9.19 12.78
C TYR A 135 -2.94 -10.00 12.97
N GLU A 136 -2.05 -9.52 13.84
CA GLU A 136 -0.69 -10.05 14.05
C GLU A 136 0.16 -10.09 12.76
N ASP A 137 -0.25 -9.34 11.74
CA ASP A 137 0.41 -9.26 10.44
C ASP A 137 1.20 -7.95 10.34
N HIS A 138 2.53 -8.08 10.27
CA HIS A 138 3.46 -6.95 10.16
C HIS A 138 3.21 -6.12 8.90
N ARG A 139 2.76 -6.72 7.79
CA ARG A 139 2.46 -6.00 6.55
C ARG A 139 1.24 -5.12 6.70
N MET A 140 0.21 -5.59 7.42
CA MET A 140 -0.95 -4.76 7.75
C MET A 140 -0.53 -3.55 8.59
N ALA A 141 0.24 -3.77 9.65
CA ALA A 141 0.72 -2.68 10.52
C ALA A 141 1.52 -1.63 9.73
N MET A 142 2.49 -2.08 8.93
CA MET A 142 3.36 -1.18 8.16
C MET A 142 2.60 -0.45 7.04
N ALA A 143 1.77 -1.15 6.28
CA ALA A 143 1.03 -0.56 5.18
C ALA A 143 0.00 0.47 5.67
N PHE A 144 -0.79 0.11 6.67
CA PHE A 144 -1.85 1.00 7.17
C PHE A 144 -1.33 2.20 7.96
N SER A 145 -0.06 2.17 8.43
CA SER A 145 0.59 3.37 8.97
C SER A 145 0.68 4.52 7.95
N LEU A 146 0.64 4.22 6.65
CA LEU A 146 0.61 5.22 5.58
C LEU A 146 -0.62 6.14 5.69
N LEU A 147 -1.77 5.63 6.14
CA LEU A 147 -2.97 6.46 6.33
C LEU A 147 -2.71 7.61 7.31
N GLY A 148 -1.91 7.36 8.36
CA GLY A 148 -1.54 8.38 9.35
C GLY A 148 -0.67 9.52 8.82
N LEU A 149 -0.09 9.39 7.63
CA LEU A 149 0.67 10.48 7.00
C LEU A 149 -0.24 11.59 6.46
N ARG A 150 -1.52 11.30 6.23
CA ARG A 150 -2.49 12.24 5.66
C ARG A 150 -3.78 12.36 6.48
N THR A 151 -3.92 11.57 7.53
CA THR A 151 -5.15 11.51 8.33
C THR A 151 -4.79 11.51 9.81
N ASP A 152 -5.21 12.53 10.52
CA ASP A 152 -5.01 12.62 11.97
C ASP A 152 -5.85 11.56 12.70
N GLY A 153 -5.29 11.01 13.79
CA GLY A 153 -5.99 10.05 14.64
C GLY A 153 -6.03 8.61 14.12
N ILE A 154 -5.21 8.25 13.14
CA ILE A 154 -4.94 6.85 12.81
C ILE A 154 -4.03 6.25 13.89
N ILE A 155 -4.48 5.18 14.51
CA ILE A 155 -3.75 4.44 15.55
C ILE A 155 -3.58 3.00 15.08
N ILE A 156 -2.36 2.47 15.15
CA ILE A 156 -2.06 1.05 14.89
C ILE A 156 -2.15 0.31 16.23
N ASP A 157 -3.07 -0.65 16.34
CA ASP A 157 -3.44 -1.32 17.61
C ASP A 157 -2.27 -2.13 18.19
N ASP A 158 -1.61 -2.94 17.35
CA ASP A 158 -0.42 -3.70 17.74
C ASP A 158 0.77 -3.46 16.81
N PRO A 159 1.56 -2.39 17.02
CA PRO A 159 2.74 -2.13 16.19
C PRO A 159 3.88 -3.13 16.47
N LEU A 160 3.85 -3.84 17.61
CA LEU A 160 4.91 -4.79 17.99
C LEU A 160 4.87 -6.10 17.20
N CYS A 161 3.78 -6.38 16.46
CA CYS A 161 3.73 -7.51 15.52
C CYS A 161 4.83 -7.41 14.44
N CYS A 162 5.38 -6.20 14.20
CA CYS A 162 6.50 -5.99 13.28
C CYS A 162 7.84 -6.56 13.76
N LYS A 163 8.00 -6.87 15.06
CA LYS A 163 9.26 -7.40 15.63
C LYS A 163 9.72 -8.72 15.01
N LYS A 164 8.85 -9.47 14.35
CA LYS A 164 9.22 -10.69 13.62
C LYS A 164 10.10 -10.40 12.40
N THR A 165 10.09 -9.17 11.89
CA THR A 165 10.67 -8.82 10.60
C THR A 165 11.54 -7.55 10.69
N PHE A 166 11.29 -6.71 11.68
CA PHE A 166 11.94 -5.42 11.89
C PHE A 166 12.28 -5.25 13.38
N GLU A 167 13.59 -5.23 13.72
CA GLU A 167 14.08 -4.92 15.07
C GLU A 167 14.16 -3.41 15.32
#